data_62423c17ed0612b6bafc7e33130996d2
#
_entry.id   62423c17ed0612b6bafc7e33130996d2
#
_cell.length_a   1.000
_cell.length_b   1.000
_cell.length_c   1.000
_cell.angle_alpha   90.00
_cell.angle_beta   90.00
_cell.angle_gamma   90.00
#
_symmetry.space_group_name_H-M   'P 1'
#
loop_
_entity.id
_entity.type
_entity.pdbx_description
1 polymer ?
#
loop_
_entity_poly.entity_id
_entity_poly.type
_entity_poly.pdbx_seq_one_letter_code
_entity_poly.pdbx_strand_id
1 'polypeptide(L)'
;EGKTGSYSTDTGDVSWNVPVGRFTAATWPPGTPAHSWQAVAAGKELGTAGMLFAGKTIAGALYDLLTDEDRLARATGEFTQRKGDREYESPLPDDADPYELVDR
;
A
#
# COMPACT_ATOMS: atom_id res chain seq x y z
N GLU A 1 -5.85 -13.46 11.97
CA GLU A 1 -6.75 -12.75 11.02
C GLU A 1 -6.52 -11.26 11.15
N GLY A 2 -6.04 -10.63 10.08
CA GLY A 2 -5.74 -9.21 10.04
C GLY A 2 -7.01 -8.37 10.16
N LYS A 3 -6.95 -7.26 10.93
CA LYS A 3 -8.04 -6.29 10.98
C LYS A 3 -8.13 -5.58 9.63
N THR A 4 -9.30 -5.60 9.01
CA THR A 4 -9.58 -4.82 7.82
C THR A 4 -9.62 -3.34 8.21
N GLY A 5 -8.79 -2.51 7.58
CA GLY A 5 -8.84 -1.05 7.75
C GLY A 5 -10.07 -0.46 7.06
N SER A 6 -10.59 0.64 7.59
CA SER A 6 -11.76 1.36 7.06
C SER A 6 -11.36 2.54 6.16
N TYR A 7 -10.34 2.36 5.33
CA TYR A 7 -9.88 3.41 4.40
C TYR A 7 -9.86 2.89 2.96
N SER A 8 -10.03 3.79 2.02
CA SER A 8 -9.98 3.52 0.59
C SER A 8 -8.58 3.78 0.05
N THR A 9 -8.16 2.99 -0.93
CA THR A 9 -6.86 3.13 -1.62
C THR A 9 -6.87 2.34 -2.92
N ASP A 10 -6.24 2.88 -3.95
CA ASP A 10 -6.05 2.24 -5.27
C ASP A 10 -5.11 1.03 -5.21
N THR A 11 -4.44 0.80 -4.07
CA THR A 11 -3.60 -0.39 -3.87
C THR A 11 -4.40 -1.69 -4.03
N GLY A 12 -5.71 -1.64 -3.82
CA GLY A 12 -6.62 -2.76 -4.10
C GLY A 12 -6.52 -3.20 -5.55
N ASP A 13 -6.68 -2.26 -6.48
CA ASP A 13 -6.65 -2.50 -7.93
C ASP A 13 -5.27 -2.96 -8.39
N VAL A 14 -4.20 -2.33 -7.88
CA VAL A 14 -2.82 -2.74 -8.14
C VAL A 14 -2.57 -4.18 -7.69
N SER A 15 -3.11 -4.59 -6.53
CA SER A 15 -2.93 -5.93 -5.97
C SER A 15 -3.58 -7.06 -6.77
N TRP A 16 -4.49 -6.73 -7.71
CA TRP A 16 -5.05 -7.69 -8.65
C TRP A 16 -4.13 -7.99 -9.84
N ASN A 17 -3.18 -7.10 -10.13
CA ASN A 17 -2.33 -7.17 -11.30
C ASN A 17 -0.90 -7.59 -10.98
N VAL A 18 -0.41 -7.27 -9.78
CA VAL A 18 0.96 -7.57 -9.35
C VAL A 18 1.03 -7.97 -7.87
N PRO A 19 2.06 -8.73 -7.45
CA PRO A 19 2.31 -8.97 -6.03
C PRO A 19 2.52 -7.66 -5.28
N VAL A 20 1.82 -7.47 -4.16
CA VAL A 20 1.93 -6.28 -3.32
C VAL A 20 2.34 -6.66 -1.91
N GLY A 21 3.48 -6.12 -1.47
CA GLY A 21 3.92 -6.14 -0.08
C GLY A 21 3.52 -4.85 0.63
N ARG A 22 3.07 -4.96 1.88
CA ARG A 22 2.66 -3.81 2.69
C ARG A 22 3.16 -3.92 4.11
N PHE A 23 3.60 -2.80 4.66
CA PHE A 23 3.93 -2.64 6.07
C PHE A 23 3.57 -1.24 6.55
N THR A 24 3.62 -1.03 7.84
CA THR A 24 3.40 0.28 8.46
C THR A 24 4.60 0.65 9.32
N ALA A 25 4.92 1.94 9.40
CA ALA A 25 5.91 2.50 10.29
C ALA A 25 5.27 3.56 11.19
N ALA A 26 5.73 3.66 12.43
CA ALA A 26 5.24 4.67 13.35
C ALA A 26 5.76 6.06 12.92
N THR A 27 4.84 6.97 12.64
CA THR A 27 5.14 8.37 12.29
C THR A 27 4.49 9.37 13.25
N TRP A 28 3.61 8.89 14.13
CA TRP A 28 2.98 9.66 15.22
C TRP A 28 2.60 8.73 16.38
N PRO A 29 2.35 9.31 17.59
CA PRO A 29 1.92 8.52 18.75
C PRO A 29 0.57 7.85 18.53
N PRO A 30 0.32 6.69 19.18
CA PRO A 30 -1.00 6.07 19.17
C PRO A 30 -2.10 7.03 19.62
N GLY A 31 -3.26 6.97 18.97
CA GLY A 31 -4.40 7.84 19.26
C GLY A 31 -4.38 9.20 18.55
N THR A 32 -3.32 9.52 17.79
CA THR A 32 -3.29 10.73 16.96
C THR A 32 -4.33 10.58 15.84
N PRO A 33 -5.30 11.50 15.71
CA PRO A 33 -6.27 11.44 14.62
C PRO A 33 -5.58 11.67 13.26
N ALA A 34 -5.91 10.84 12.28
CA ALA A 34 -5.50 11.11 10.90
C ALA A 34 -6.15 12.41 10.39
N HIS A 35 -5.55 13.06 9.40
CA HIS A 35 -6.03 14.33 8.81
C HIS A 35 -6.22 15.45 9.84
N SER A 36 -5.31 15.55 10.81
CA SER A 36 -5.38 16.52 11.89
C SER A 36 -4.08 17.34 12.01
N TRP A 37 -4.17 18.51 12.66
CA TRP A 37 -2.98 19.28 12.97
C TRP A 37 -2.04 18.56 13.93
N GLN A 38 -2.55 17.65 14.77
CA GLN A 38 -1.75 16.81 15.65
C GLN A 38 -0.86 15.85 14.85
N ALA A 39 -1.38 15.28 13.75
CA ALA A 39 -0.58 14.44 12.85
C ALA A 39 0.53 15.26 12.17
N VAL A 40 0.22 16.51 11.76
CA VAL A 40 1.20 17.45 11.19
C VAL A 40 2.28 17.83 12.21
N ALA A 41 1.90 18.12 13.44
CA ALA A 41 2.84 18.48 14.51
C ALA A 41 3.75 17.30 14.88
N ALA A 42 3.21 16.08 14.93
CA ALA A 42 3.99 14.86 15.18
C ALA A 42 4.92 14.48 14.03
N GLY A 43 4.67 15.00 12.83
CA GLY A 43 5.44 14.75 11.61
C GLY A 43 6.86 15.33 11.61
N LYS A 44 7.29 16.04 12.66
CA LYS A 44 8.65 16.58 12.78
C LYS A 44 9.67 15.46 13.05
N GLU A 45 10.13 15.31 14.28
CA GLU A 45 11.21 14.34 14.62
C GLU A 45 10.74 12.90 14.49
N LEU A 46 9.60 12.54 15.11
CA LEU A 46 9.07 11.16 15.06
C LEU A 46 8.67 10.76 13.66
N GLY A 47 7.96 11.65 12.96
CA GLY A 47 7.54 11.43 11.59
C GLY A 47 8.71 11.26 10.64
N THR A 48 9.73 12.10 10.76
CA THR A 48 10.98 12.00 9.97
C THR A 48 11.72 10.70 10.25
N ALA A 49 11.84 10.30 11.52
CA ALA A 49 12.47 9.04 11.89
C ALA A 49 11.71 7.83 11.32
N GLY A 50 10.38 7.83 11.42
CA GLY A 50 9.51 6.80 10.84
C GLY A 50 9.61 6.73 9.32
N MET A 51 9.65 7.88 8.65
CA MET A 51 9.84 7.98 7.19
C MET A 51 11.19 7.40 6.76
N LEU A 52 12.27 7.75 7.45
CA LEU A 52 13.61 7.22 7.13
C LEU A 52 13.70 5.71 7.38
N PHE A 53 13.07 5.23 8.45
CA PHE A 53 12.97 3.79 8.71
C PHE A 53 12.20 3.07 7.59
N ALA A 54 11.05 3.60 7.20
CA ALA A 54 10.25 3.05 6.11
C ALA A 54 11.03 3.04 4.79
N GLY A 55 11.72 4.14 4.45
CA GLY A 55 12.54 4.23 3.26
C GLY A 55 13.66 3.19 3.22
N LYS A 56 14.36 2.98 4.34
CA LYS A 56 15.39 1.93 4.45
C LYS A 56 14.80 0.53 4.30
N THR A 57 13.63 0.28 4.88
CA THR A 57 12.94 -1.02 4.77
C THR A 57 12.55 -1.30 3.32
N ILE A 58 11.99 -0.31 2.62
CA ILE A 58 11.63 -0.43 1.20
C ILE A 58 12.89 -0.67 0.36
N ALA A 59 13.95 0.11 0.57
CA ALA A 59 15.21 -0.05 -0.16
C ALA A 59 15.81 -1.45 0.04
N GLY A 60 15.81 -1.98 1.27
CA GLY A 60 16.25 -3.34 1.57
C GLY A 60 15.39 -4.40 0.88
N ALA A 61 14.07 -4.26 0.92
CA ALA A 61 13.16 -5.18 0.25
C ALA A 61 13.35 -5.16 -1.27
N LEU A 62 13.52 -3.98 -1.87
CA LEU A 62 13.80 -3.85 -3.30
C LEU A 62 15.15 -4.48 -3.66
N TYR A 63 16.19 -4.25 -2.86
CA TYR A 63 17.49 -4.88 -3.07
C TYR A 63 17.36 -6.40 -3.06
N ASP A 64 16.69 -6.96 -2.06
CA ASP A 64 16.46 -8.39 -1.95
C ASP A 64 15.69 -8.96 -3.17
N LEU A 65 14.65 -8.27 -3.63
CA LEU A 65 13.86 -8.71 -4.80
C LEU A 65 14.63 -8.60 -6.11
N LEU A 66 15.55 -7.65 -6.23
CA LEU A 66 16.37 -7.46 -7.43
C LEU A 66 17.59 -8.39 -7.50
N THR A 67 18.03 -8.91 -6.35
CA THR A 67 19.25 -9.73 -6.27
C THR A 67 18.99 -11.20 -5.94
N ASP A 68 17.75 -11.55 -5.57
CA ASP A 68 17.35 -12.90 -5.18
C ASP A 68 16.13 -13.33 -6.03
N GLU A 69 16.41 -14.05 -7.11
CA GLU A 69 15.39 -14.57 -8.04
C GLU A 69 14.39 -15.50 -7.36
N ASP A 70 14.82 -16.25 -6.35
CA ASP A 70 13.93 -17.17 -5.62
C ASP A 70 12.90 -16.42 -4.79
N ARG A 71 13.25 -15.26 -4.25
CA ARG A 71 12.30 -14.40 -3.52
C ARG A 71 11.25 -13.83 -4.46
N LEU A 72 11.67 -13.35 -5.61
CA LEU A 72 10.74 -12.83 -6.63
C LEU A 72 9.82 -13.93 -7.15
N ALA A 73 10.36 -15.12 -7.42
CA ALA A 73 9.58 -16.28 -7.86
C ALA A 73 8.53 -16.70 -6.81
N ARG A 74 8.90 -16.73 -5.52
CA ARG A 74 7.96 -17.03 -4.43
C ARG A 74 6.85 -15.99 -4.32
N ALA A 75 7.18 -14.69 -4.41
CA ALA A 75 6.19 -13.62 -4.38
C ALA A 75 5.19 -13.74 -5.54
N THR A 76 5.69 -14.02 -6.74
CA THR A 76 4.85 -14.24 -7.93
C THR A 76 4.01 -15.52 -7.80
N GLY A 77 4.58 -16.60 -7.29
CA GLY A 77 3.86 -17.86 -7.06
C GLY A 77 2.72 -17.70 -6.04
N GLU A 78 2.97 -17.00 -4.92
CA GLU A 78 1.94 -16.71 -3.93
C GLU A 78 0.83 -15.81 -4.50
N PHE A 79 1.20 -14.81 -5.28
CA PHE A 79 0.23 -13.95 -5.98
C PHE A 79 -0.67 -14.76 -6.91
N THR A 80 -0.08 -15.60 -7.76
CA THR A 80 -0.82 -16.46 -8.70
C THR A 80 -1.75 -17.43 -7.96
N GLN A 81 -1.26 -18.05 -6.88
CA GLN A 81 -2.07 -18.95 -6.06
C GLN A 81 -3.25 -18.24 -5.39
N ARG A 82 -3.04 -17.04 -4.86
CA ARG A 82 -4.11 -16.25 -4.21
C ARG A 82 -5.12 -15.72 -5.21
N LYS A 83 -4.66 -15.29 -6.38
CA LYS A 83 -5.53 -14.82 -7.45
C LYS A 83 -6.38 -15.97 -8.01
N GLY A 84 -5.78 -17.14 -8.25
CA GLY A 84 -6.44 -18.28 -8.88
C GLY A 84 -6.95 -17.89 -10.27
N ASP A 85 -8.11 -18.43 -10.63
CA ASP A 85 -8.75 -18.17 -11.92
C ASP A 85 -9.61 -16.89 -11.97
N ARG A 86 -9.51 -16.05 -10.92
CA ARG A 86 -10.27 -14.81 -10.85
C ARG A 86 -9.66 -13.74 -11.76
N GLU A 87 -10.48 -13.10 -12.54
CA GLU A 87 -10.11 -11.92 -13.34
C GLU A 87 -10.36 -10.63 -12.54
N TYR A 88 -9.57 -9.61 -12.83
CA TYR A 88 -9.82 -8.27 -12.30
C TYR A 88 -10.94 -7.63 -13.11
N GLU A 89 -11.94 -7.15 -12.41
CA GLU A 89 -13.02 -6.35 -12.96
C GLU A 89 -13.01 -4.99 -12.27
N SER A 90 -12.92 -3.93 -13.06
CA SER A 90 -12.93 -2.56 -12.52
C SER A 90 -14.29 -2.28 -11.86
N PRO A 91 -14.29 -1.69 -10.65
CA PRO A 91 -15.53 -1.23 -10.03
C PRO A 91 -16.13 0.02 -10.70
N LEU A 92 -15.37 0.66 -11.60
CA LEU A 92 -15.84 1.81 -12.35
C LEU A 92 -16.54 1.34 -13.63
N PRO A 93 -17.66 1.98 -14.04
CA PRO A 93 -18.25 1.78 -15.35
C PRO A 93 -17.26 2.07 -16.49
N ASP A 94 -17.38 1.36 -17.61
CA ASP A 94 -16.46 1.52 -18.76
C ASP A 94 -16.52 2.94 -19.37
N ASP A 95 -17.62 3.65 -19.18
CA ASP A 95 -17.87 5.02 -19.64
C ASP A 95 -17.65 6.07 -18.53
N ALA A 96 -17.04 5.71 -17.40
CA ALA A 96 -16.79 6.64 -16.32
C ALA A 96 -15.81 7.74 -16.75
N ASP A 97 -16.31 8.97 -16.81
CA ASP A 97 -15.47 10.15 -17.00
C ASP A 97 -15.03 10.68 -15.64
N PRO A 98 -13.69 10.66 -15.34
CA PRO A 98 -13.19 11.17 -14.06
C PRO A 98 -13.48 12.65 -13.83
N TYR A 99 -13.69 13.44 -14.88
CA TYR A 99 -14.02 14.85 -14.77
C TYR A 99 -15.52 15.07 -14.38
N GLU A 100 -16.40 14.19 -14.77
CA GLU A 100 -17.82 14.26 -14.35
C GLU A 100 -18.03 13.83 -12.89
N LEU A 101 -17.09 13.08 -12.30
CA LEU A 101 -17.15 12.64 -10.92
C LEU A 101 -16.80 13.76 -9.94
N VAL A 102 -16.12 14.80 -10.38
CA VAL A 102 -15.67 15.93 -9.54
C VAL A 102 -16.75 17.00 -9.39
N ASP A 103 -17.71 17.08 -10.30
CA ASP A 103 -18.77 18.11 -10.34
C ASP A 103 -20.07 17.69 -9.61
N ARG A 104 -20.01 16.63 -8.78
CA ARG A 104 -21.14 16.18 -7.93
C ARG A 104 -20.85 16.44 -6.43
#